data_5d1d3d130b9b3380b69f86597f8cf616
#
_entry.id   5d1d3d130b9b3380b69f86597f8cf616
#
_cell.length_a   1.000
_cell.length_b   1.000
_cell.length_c   1.000
_cell.angle_alpha   90.00
_cell.angle_beta   90.00
_cell.angle_gamma   90.00
#
_symmetry.space_group_name_H-M   'P 1'
#
loop_
_entity.id
_entity.type
_entity.pdbx_description
1 polymer ?
#
loop_
_entity_poly.entity_id
_entity_poly.type
_entity_poly.pdbx_seq_one_letter_code
_entity_poly.pdbx_strand_id
1 'polypeptide(L)'
;GITSYYDDLFLARSRTIAPEAYLRLLAQSITRVQQTKGRLKQSLAESSFTAWNKFYKQDENSPNAIVSYYQKGALAALCLDLVVRNKSSGRHTLDSVMQQHYRDWLDTRQGIPEKQWQARCQAFTGLDLEDFFQTTLYTTADLPLAELLATIGIGLQWQAQPRGHGGAFLPEPPTETPAPASDFGARFKQNSDHATLTHVFNGGSAENAALCPQDKIIAIDGYACTDLTAQWAQLPIGATARLHYFRTGILYVADITVQAAEADTAVLYITDRELFENWLYNDRA
;
A
#
# COMPACT_ATOMS: atom_id res chain seq x y z
N GLY A 1 1.41 -7.03 -11.63
CA GLY A 1 1.54 -5.56 -11.52
C GLY A 1 0.71 -4.84 -12.58
N ILE A 2 1.10 -4.88 -13.86
CA ILE A 2 0.36 -4.18 -14.94
C ILE A 2 -1.10 -4.65 -15.02
N THR A 3 -1.37 -5.94 -14.95
CA THR A 3 -2.75 -6.47 -14.92
C THR A 3 -3.55 -5.86 -13.77
N SER A 4 -2.99 -5.86 -12.56
CA SER A 4 -3.68 -5.32 -11.38
C SER A 4 -3.87 -3.79 -11.43
N TYR A 5 -3.02 -3.06 -12.18
CA TYR A 5 -3.23 -1.65 -12.48
C TYR A 5 -4.48 -1.44 -13.33
N TYR A 6 -4.67 -2.29 -14.35
CA TYR A 6 -5.81 -2.17 -15.26
C TYR A 6 -7.13 -2.69 -14.68
N ASP A 7 -7.09 -3.59 -13.68
CA ASP A 7 -8.31 -4.18 -13.12
C ASP A 7 -9.32 -3.10 -12.70
N ASP A 8 -8.95 -2.26 -11.74
CA ASP A 8 -9.84 -1.18 -11.25
C ASP A 8 -9.97 -0.03 -12.26
N LEU A 9 -8.90 0.28 -13.01
CA LEU A 9 -8.89 1.35 -14.00
C LEU A 9 -9.90 1.10 -15.11
N PHE A 10 -10.01 -0.12 -15.63
CA PHE A 10 -11.00 -0.46 -16.65
C PHE A 10 -12.43 -0.36 -16.14
N LEU A 11 -12.68 -0.71 -14.88
CA LEU A 11 -14.01 -0.52 -14.28
C LEU A 11 -14.40 0.97 -14.23
N ALA A 12 -13.44 1.85 -13.92
CA ALA A 12 -13.69 3.28 -13.92
C ALA A 12 -13.84 3.85 -15.35
N ARG A 13 -12.95 3.46 -16.28
CA ARG A 13 -13.00 3.88 -17.69
C ARG A 13 -14.27 3.44 -18.41
N SER A 14 -14.76 2.24 -18.12
CA SER A 14 -16.03 1.73 -18.64
C SER A 14 -17.26 2.31 -17.93
N ARG A 15 -17.06 3.20 -16.93
CA ARG A 15 -18.10 3.79 -16.08
C ARG A 15 -18.92 2.75 -15.29
N THR A 16 -18.35 1.55 -15.07
CA THR A 16 -18.94 0.53 -14.21
C THR A 16 -18.88 0.96 -12.74
N ILE A 17 -17.82 1.66 -12.36
CA ILE A 17 -17.71 2.33 -11.07
C ILE A 17 -17.48 3.83 -11.25
N ALA A 18 -17.91 4.63 -10.26
CA ALA A 18 -17.66 6.06 -10.27
C ALA A 18 -16.16 6.38 -10.09
N PRO A 19 -15.65 7.51 -10.63
CA PRO A 19 -14.26 7.95 -10.44
C PRO A 19 -13.83 8.02 -8.98
N GLU A 20 -14.73 8.46 -8.11
CA GLU A 20 -14.51 8.52 -6.66
C GLU A 20 -14.37 7.14 -6.02
N ALA A 21 -15.04 6.13 -6.55
CA ALA A 21 -14.88 4.74 -6.11
C ALA A 21 -13.49 4.21 -6.50
N TYR A 22 -13.03 4.52 -7.71
CA TYR A 22 -11.66 4.20 -8.13
C TYR A 22 -10.61 4.85 -7.23
N LEU A 23 -10.77 6.15 -6.90
CA LEU A 23 -9.84 6.84 -6.00
C LEU A 23 -9.83 6.24 -4.59
N ARG A 24 -10.97 5.76 -4.08
CA ARG A 24 -11.02 5.02 -2.81
C ARG A 24 -10.24 3.70 -2.89
N LEU A 25 -10.39 2.93 -3.97
CA LEU A 25 -9.64 1.68 -4.17
C LEU A 25 -8.14 1.95 -4.30
N LEU A 26 -7.77 3.01 -5.01
CA LEU A 26 -6.38 3.45 -5.13
C LEU A 26 -5.79 3.86 -3.77
N ALA A 27 -6.50 4.67 -2.97
CA ALA A 27 -6.08 5.04 -1.62
C ALA A 27 -5.87 3.82 -0.72
N GLN A 28 -6.75 2.82 -0.81
CA GLN A 28 -6.60 1.56 -0.09
C GLN A 28 -5.36 0.78 -0.53
N SER A 29 -5.09 0.73 -1.84
CA SER A 29 -3.92 0.03 -2.38
C SER A 29 -2.61 0.71 -1.96
N ILE A 30 -2.57 2.05 -2.00
CA ILE A 30 -1.44 2.85 -1.52
C ILE A 30 -1.22 2.60 -0.02
N THR A 31 -2.26 2.69 0.79
CA THR A 31 -2.19 2.46 2.24
C THR A 31 -1.67 1.06 2.58
N ARG A 32 -2.19 0.01 1.91
CA ARG A 32 -1.73 -1.37 2.15
C ARG A 32 -0.24 -1.55 1.86
N VAL A 33 0.25 -0.96 0.78
CA VAL A 33 1.68 -1.01 0.46
C VAL A 33 2.48 -0.24 1.50
N GLN A 34 2.05 0.97 1.86
CA GLN A 34 2.76 1.83 2.80
C GLN A 34 2.83 1.24 4.21
N GLN A 35 1.74 0.64 4.68
CA GLN A 35 1.68 -0.04 5.99
C GLN A 35 2.47 -1.35 6.06
N THR A 36 2.88 -1.91 4.92
CA THR A 36 3.66 -3.14 4.87
C THR A 36 5.14 -2.85 5.05
N LYS A 37 5.71 -3.14 6.23
CA LYS A 37 7.15 -2.91 6.54
C LYS A 37 8.10 -3.67 5.63
N GLY A 38 7.64 -4.81 5.07
CA GLY A 38 8.38 -5.60 4.09
C GLY A 38 8.75 -4.83 2.82
N ARG A 39 8.03 -3.72 2.49
CA ARG A 39 8.38 -2.86 1.35
C ARG A 39 9.79 -2.25 1.46
N LEU A 40 10.28 -2.09 2.71
CA LEU A 40 11.61 -1.56 3.02
C LEU A 40 12.71 -2.63 2.99
N LYS A 41 12.33 -3.91 2.86
CA LYS A 41 13.25 -5.05 2.92
C LYS A 41 13.30 -5.85 1.62
N GLN A 42 12.24 -5.80 0.81
CA GLN A 42 12.12 -6.59 -0.41
C GLN A 42 11.81 -5.68 -1.60
N SER A 43 12.61 -5.79 -2.68
CA SER A 43 12.34 -5.11 -3.94
C SER A 43 11.13 -5.73 -4.66
N LEU A 44 10.56 -5.00 -5.62
CA LEU A 44 9.43 -5.50 -6.43
C LEU A 44 9.83 -6.71 -7.27
N ALA A 45 11.02 -6.67 -7.88
CA ALA A 45 11.56 -7.78 -8.67
C ALA A 45 11.77 -9.04 -7.81
N GLU A 46 12.35 -8.90 -6.61
CA GLU A 46 12.50 -10.02 -5.68
C GLU A 46 11.15 -10.59 -5.22
N SER A 47 10.18 -9.72 -4.92
CA SER A 47 8.83 -10.14 -4.54
C SER A 47 8.17 -10.99 -5.63
N SER A 48 8.30 -10.57 -6.89
CA SER A 48 7.78 -11.33 -8.04
C SER A 48 8.53 -12.65 -8.23
N PHE A 49 9.87 -12.65 -8.18
CA PHE A 49 10.68 -13.83 -8.38
C PHE A 49 10.47 -14.90 -7.30
N THR A 50 10.34 -14.47 -6.04
CA THR A 50 10.17 -15.38 -4.90
C THR A 50 8.70 -15.64 -4.53
N ALA A 51 7.75 -15.25 -5.39
CA ALA A 51 6.32 -15.27 -5.09
C ALA A 51 5.83 -16.64 -4.59
N TRP A 52 6.21 -17.74 -5.27
CA TRP A 52 5.79 -19.09 -4.91
C TRP A 52 6.30 -19.57 -3.55
N ASN A 53 7.44 -19.07 -3.12
CA ASN A 53 8.09 -19.49 -1.88
C ASN A 53 7.76 -18.58 -0.69
N LYS A 54 7.50 -17.28 -0.95
CA LYS A 54 7.25 -16.27 0.08
C LYS A 54 5.81 -15.77 0.05
N PHE A 55 5.34 -15.19 -1.07
CA PHE A 55 4.05 -14.53 -1.11
C PHE A 55 2.86 -15.49 -0.97
N TYR A 56 2.94 -16.66 -1.59
CA TYR A 56 1.89 -17.70 -1.48
C TYR A 56 2.03 -18.62 -0.27
N LYS A 57 3.07 -18.43 0.56
CA LYS A 57 3.29 -19.17 1.80
C LYS A 57 3.57 -18.20 2.94
N GLN A 58 2.63 -17.28 3.16
CA GLN A 58 2.75 -16.27 4.21
C GLN A 58 2.70 -16.88 5.60
N ASP A 59 3.45 -16.28 6.51
CA ASP A 59 3.49 -16.56 7.93
C ASP A 59 3.16 -15.28 8.74
N GLU A 60 3.24 -15.38 10.05
CA GLU A 60 2.98 -14.28 10.98
C GLU A 60 3.98 -13.12 10.88
N ASN A 61 5.14 -13.33 10.25
CA ASN A 61 6.15 -12.27 10.04
C ASN A 61 6.11 -11.68 8.62
N SER A 62 5.32 -12.22 7.73
CA SER A 62 5.27 -11.80 6.32
C SER A 62 5.06 -10.30 6.11
N PRO A 63 4.21 -9.59 6.88
CA PRO A 63 4.06 -8.13 6.73
C PRO A 63 5.33 -7.33 7.02
N ASN A 64 6.26 -7.89 7.81
CA ASN A 64 7.54 -7.27 8.14
C ASN A 64 8.66 -7.62 7.14
N ALA A 65 8.46 -8.65 6.30
CA ALA A 65 9.51 -9.24 5.49
C ALA A 65 9.30 -9.12 3.98
N ILE A 66 8.04 -9.12 3.52
CA ILE A 66 7.70 -9.15 2.09
C ILE A 66 6.74 -8.04 1.71
N VAL A 67 6.71 -7.69 0.42
CA VAL A 67 5.75 -6.78 -0.17
C VAL A 67 4.93 -7.51 -1.26
N SER A 68 3.68 -7.12 -1.45
CA SER A 68 2.85 -7.66 -2.52
C SER A 68 3.30 -7.15 -3.89
N TYR A 69 3.78 -8.05 -4.75
CA TYR A 69 4.11 -7.71 -6.14
C TYR A 69 2.86 -7.40 -7.00
N TYR A 70 1.67 -7.78 -6.55
CA TYR A 70 0.41 -7.33 -7.15
C TYR A 70 0.17 -5.85 -6.85
N GLN A 71 0.15 -5.48 -5.57
CA GLN A 71 -0.23 -4.13 -5.14
C GLN A 71 0.89 -3.12 -5.42
N LYS A 72 2.13 -3.36 -4.95
CA LYS A 72 3.26 -2.48 -5.28
C LYS A 72 3.51 -2.45 -6.79
N GLY A 73 3.29 -3.56 -7.50
CA GLY A 73 3.40 -3.63 -8.94
C GLY A 73 2.33 -2.85 -9.69
N ALA A 74 1.08 -2.81 -9.19
CA ALA A 74 0.03 -1.97 -9.75
C ALA A 74 0.36 -0.47 -9.59
N LEU A 75 0.84 -0.08 -8.41
CA LEU A 75 1.29 1.29 -8.15
C LEU A 75 2.51 1.67 -9.00
N ALA A 76 3.44 0.74 -9.22
CA ALA A 76 4.58 0.94 -10.11
C ALA A 76 4.14 1.12 -11.57
N ALA A 77 3.12 0.39 -12.02
CA ALA A 77 2.53 0.55 -13.35
C ALA A 77 1.80 1.89 -13.50
N LEU A 78 1.07 2.34 -12.48
CA LEU A 78 0.51 3.70 -12.43
C LEU A 78 1.62 4.76 -12.54
N CYS A 79 2.68 4.63 -11.74
CA CYS A 79 3.81 5.55 -11.82
C CYS A 79 4.45 5.55 -13.21
N LEU A 80 4.60 4.38 -13.84
CA LEU A 80 5.14 4.29 -15.20
C LEU A 80 4.26 5.01 -16.22
N ASP A 81 2.92 4.80 -16.15
CA ASP A 81 1.98 5.52 -17.03
C ASP A 81 2.15 7.04 -16.91
N LEU A 82 2.19 7.55 -15.67
CA LEU A 82 2.33 8.97 -15.40
C LEU A 82 3.70 9.52 -15.85
N VAL A 83 4.78 8.79 -15.61
CA VAL A 83 6.14 9.18 -16.07
C VAL A 83 6.20 9.22 -17.59
N VAL A 84 5.67 8.20 -18.27
CA VAL A 84 5.65 8.15 -19.75
C VAL A 84 4.84 9.31 -20.32
N ARG A 85 3.65 9.58 -19.75
CA ARG A 85 2.82 10.74 -20.15
C ARG A 85 3.55 12.07 -19.97
N ASN A 86 4.14 12.29 -18.81
CA ASN A 86 4.84 13.53 -18.49
C ASN A 86 6.06 13.75 -19.38
N LYS A 87 6.95 12.74 -19.49
CA LYS A 87 8.17 12.84 -20.31
C LYS A 87 7.87 12.96 -21.82
N SER A 88 6.77 12.40 -22.29
CA SER A 88 6.37 12.49 -23.70
C SER A 88 5.46 13.67 -24.02
N SER A 89 5.09 14.49 -23.04
CA SER A 89 4.07 15.55 -23.19
C SER A 89 2.73 14.99 -23.73
N GLY A 90 2.32 13.84 -23.20
CA GLY A 90 1.07 13.16 -23.53
C GLY A 90 1.07 12.37 -24.84
N ARG A 91 2.20 12.29 -25.57
CA ARG A 91 2.28 11.54 -26.84
C ARG A 91 2.23 10.02 -26.65
N HIS A 92 2.73 9.54 -25.53
CA HIS A 92 2.75 8.12 -25.15
C HIS A 92 2.11 7.91 -23.79
N THR A 93 1.50 6.75 -23.64
CA THR A 93 0.86 6.28 -22.41
C THR A 93 1.21 4.81 -22.21
N LEU A 94 0.96 4.26 -21.03
CA LEU A 94 1.12 2.82 -20.84
C LEU A 94 0.17 2.03 -21.77
N ASP A 95 -1.02 2.57 -22.08
CA ASP A 95 -1.93 1.96 -23.05
C ASP A 95 -1.27 1.84 -24.42
N SER A 96 -0.61 2.89 -24.91
CA SER A 96 0.08 2.86 -26.22
C SER A 96 1.23 1.86 -26.24
N VAL A 97 1.96 1.73 -25.13
CA VAL A 97 3.02 0.71 -24.96
C VAL A 97 2.43 -0.71 -25.03
N MET A 98 1.34 -0.96 -24.30
CA MET A 98 0.67 -2.26 -24.29
C MET A 98 0.06 -2.61 -25.65
N GLN A 99 -0.53 -1.63 -26.35
CA GLN A 99 -1.04 -1.80 -27.70
C GLN A 99 0.08 -2.15 -28.70
N GLN A 100 1.25 -1.49 -28.57
CA GLN A 100 2.40 -1.83 -29.42
C GLN A 100 2.88 -3.27 -29.18
N HIS A 101 3.00 -3.68 -27.92
CA HIS A 101 3.37 -5.06 -27.59
C HIS A 101 2.35 -6.08 -28.11
N TYR A 102 1.06 -5.73 -28.11
CA TYR A 102 0.04 -6.60 -28.70
C TYR A 102 0.16 -6.71 -30.23
N ARG A 103 0.45 -5.59 -30.94
CA ARG A 103 0.73 -5.60 -32.37
C ARG A 103 1.94 -6.48 -32.70
N ASP A 104 3.05 -6.30 -31.97
CA ASP A 104 4.26 -7.13 -32.14
C ASP A 104 3.95 -8.62 -31.96
N TRP A 105 3.09 -8.95 -30.99
CA TRP A 105 2.64 -10.33 -30.79
C TRP A 105 1.74 -10.83 -31.93
N LEU A 106 0.87 -10.01 -32.48
CA LEU A 106 0.05 -10.38 -33.64
C LEU A 106 0.92 -10.75 -34.85
N ASP A 107 2.01 -10.01 -35.07
CA ASP A 107 2.91 -10.20 -36.18
C ASP A 107 3.82 -11.44 -35.97
N THR A 108 4.35 -11.59 -34.76
CA THR A 108 5.39 -12.62 -34.51
C THR A 108 4.84 -13.88 -33.84
N ARG A 109 3.68 -13.80 -33.17
CA ARG A 109 3.13 -14.84 -32.28
C ARG A 109 4.06 -15.24 -31.14
N GLN A 110 5.03 -14.38 -30.81
CA GLN A 110 5.99 -14.63 -29.75
C GLN A 110 5.72 -13.68 -28.57
N GLY A 111 5.79 -14.20 -27.34
CA GLY A 111 5.78 -13.37 -26.13
C GLY A 111 7.04 -12.53 -26.01
N ILE A 112 7.01 -11.58 -25.09
CA ILE A 112 8.17 -10.77 -24.79
C ILE A 112 9.14 -11.61 -23.93
N PRO A 113 10.38 -11.82 -24.37
CA PRO A 113 11.38 -12.52 -23.58
C PRO A 113 11.65 -11.81 -22.25
N GLU A 114 12.06 -12.58 -21.24
CA GLU A 114 12.48 -12.03 -19.94
C GLU A 114 13.52 -10.92 -20.13
N LYS A 115 13.41 -9.87 -19.33
CA LYS A 115 14.30 -8.69 -19.34
C LYS A 115 14.21 -7.79 -20.59
N GLN A 116 13.40 -8.14 -21.60
CA GLN A 116 13.27 -7.29 -22.80
C GLN A 116 12.13 -6.27 -22.71
N TRP A 117 11.20 -6.41 -21.76
CA TRP A 117 10.04 -5.53 -21.67
C TRP A 117 10.44 -4.05 -21.49
N GLN A 118 11.39 -3.79 -20.57
CA GLN A 118 11.90 -2.44 -20.29
C GLN A 118 12.54 -1.82 -21.54
N ALA A 119 13.45 -2.55 -22.20
CA ALA A 119 14.10 -2.09 -23.42
C ALA A 119 13.10 -1.80 -24.55
N ARG A 120 12.09 -2.64 -24.73
CA ARG A 120 11.02 -2.42 -25.71
C ARG A 120 10.16 -1.21 -25.39
N CYS A 121 9.83 -0.99 -24.09
CA CYS A 121 9.13 0.20 -23.66
C CYS A 121 9.92 1.46 -24.00
N GLN A 122 11.21 1.52 -23.70
CA GLN A 122 12.11 2.62 -24.04
C GLN A 122 12.23 2.82 -25.56
N ALA A 123 12.42 1.74 -26.31
CA ALA A 123 12.54 1.81 -27.78
C ALA A 123 11.26 2.37 -28.44
N PHE A 124 10.08 1.94 -27.99
CA PHE A 124 8.80 2.43 -28.51
C PHE A 124 8.54 3.90 -28.18
N THR A 125 8.79 4.29 -26.93
CA THR A 125 8.50 5.65 -26.46
C THR A 125 9.58 6.68 -26.82
N GLY A 126 10.80 6.20 -27.13
CA GLY A 126 11.99 7.04 -27.31
C GLY A 126 12.45 7.73 -26.02
N LEU A 127 11.96 7.26 -24.85
CA LEU A 127 12.27 7.85 -23.55
C LEU A 127 13.36 7.07 -22.84
N ASP A 128 14.23 7.78 -22.12
CA ASP A 128 15.08 7.16 -21.12
C ASP A 128 14.28 6.93 -19.83
N LEU A 129 14.07 5.65 -19.50
CA LEU A 129 13.33 5.18 -18.33
C LEU A 129 14.21 4.28 -17.44
N GLU A 130 15.53 4.22 -17.68
CA GLU A 130 16.43 3.30 -16.96
C GLU A 130 16.41 3.57 -15.46
N ASP A 131 16.61 4.82 -15.04
CA ASP A 131 16.61 5.20 -13.63
C ASP A 131 15.27 4.88 -12.96
N PHE A 132 14.16 5.09 -13.67
CA PHE A 132 12.84 4.72 -13.17
C PHE A 132 12.74 3.22 -12.91
N PHE A 133 13.14 2.39 -13.88
CA PHE A 133 13.07 0.94 -13.73
C PHE A 133 14.02 0.44 -12.64
N GLN A 134 15.25 0.95 -12.61
CA GLN A 134 16.23 0.56 -11.59
C GLN A 134 15.71 0.87 -10.18
N THR A 135 15.25 2.09 -9.96
CA THR A 135 14.75 2.51 -8.63
C THR A 135 13.48 1.76 -8.25
N THR A 136 12.51 1.68 -9.17
CA THR A 136 11.18 1.12 -8.86
C THR A 136 11.17 -0.39 -8.70
N LEU A 137 11.93 -1.11 -9.55
CA LEU A 137 11.86 -2.57 -9.60
C LEU A 137 12.91 -3.25 -8.73
N TYR A 138 14.12 -2.69 -8.64
CA TYR A 138 15.27 -3.37 -8.07
C TYR A 138 15.74 -2.82 -6.73
N THR A 139 15.14 -1.75 -6.24
CA THR A 139 15.41 -1.21 -4.90
C THR A 139 14.18 -1.32 -3.99
N THR A 140 14.37 -0.97 -2.73
CA THR A 140 13.29 -0.87 -1.73
C THR A 140 12.74 0.55 -1.59
N ALA A 141 13.12 1.47 -2.47
CA ALA A 141 12.63 2.84 -2.46
C ALA A 141 11.10 2.90 -2.56
N ASP A 142 10.53 3.88 -1.88
CA ASP A 142 9.11 4.17 -2.01
C ASP A 142 8.84 4.82 -3.38
N LEU A 143 7.65 4.62 -3.90
CA LEU A 143 7.22 5.17 -5.19
C LEU A 143 6.92 6.67 -5.06
N PRO A 144 7.27 7.51 -6.06
CA PRO A 144 7.03 8.96 -6.03
C PRO A 144 5.55 9.29 -6.33
N LEU A 145 4.63 8.72 -5.53
CA LEU A 145 3.19 8.78 -5.80
C LEU A 145 2.63 10.20 -5.68
N ALA A 146 3.05 10.96 -4.66
CA ALA A 146 2.50 12.30 -4.43
C ALA A 146 2.81 13.25 -5.61
N GLU A 147 4.06 13.24 -6.09
CA GLU A 147 4.50 14.06 -7.22
C GLU A 147 3.80 13.67 -8.51
N LEU A 148 3.72 12.36 -8.78
CA LEU A 148 3.11 11.87 -10.01
C LEU A 148 1.60 12.03 -10.03
N LEU A 149 0.89 11.77 -8.93
CA LEU A 149 -0.56 11.98 -8.83
C LEU A 149 -0.94 13.45 -9.00
N ALA A 150 -0.10 14.38 -8.51
CA ALA A 150 -0.33 15.80 -8.71
C ALA A 150 -0.38 16.19 -10.19
N THR A 151 0.34 15.49 -11.08
CA THR A 151 0.32 15.76 -12.54
C THR A 151 -1.02 15.43 -13.22
N ILE A 152 -1.86 14.68 -12.55
CA ILE A 152 -3.23 14.34 -13.00
C ILE A 152 -4.31 14.95 -12.08
N GLY A 153 -4.00 16.00 -11.34
CA GLY A 153 -4.97 16.72 -10.52
C GLY A 153 -5.42 15.97 -9.26
N ILE A 154 -4.60 15.03 -8.75
CA ILE A 154 -4.87 14.30 -7.52
C ILE A 154 -3.83 14.63 -6.47
N GLY A 155 -4.29 15.09 -5.30
CA GLY A 155 -3.45 15.28 -4.12
C GLY A 155 -3.39 14.02 -3.28
N LEU A 156 -2.27 13.81 -2.60
CA LEU A 156 -2.04 12.74 -1.63
C LEU A 156 -1.58 13.35 -0.31
N GLN A 157 -2.33 13.09 0.77
CA GLN A 157 -1.93 13.40 2.13
C GLN A 157 -1.74 12.11 2.92
N TRP A 158 -0.68 12.04 3.71
CA TRP A 158 -0.46 10.98 4.67
C TRP A 158 -1.06 11.33 6.04
N GLN A 159 -1.81 10.39 6.62
CA GLN A 159 -2.41 10.56 7.94
C GLN A 159 -1.99 9.43 8.88
N ALA A 160 -1.85 9.77 10.17
CA ALA A 160 -1.52 8.83 11.25
C ALA A 160 -2.83 8.25 11.81
N GLN A 161 -3.32 7.17 11.20
CA GLN A 161 -4.56 6.49 11.56
C GLN A 161 -4.28 5.09 12.14
N PRO A 162 -5.19 4.53 12.98
CA PRO A 162 -5.01 3.17 13.48
C PRO A 162 -4.92 2.17 12.33
N ARG A 163 -4.13 1.12 12.51
CA ARG A 163 -4.08 0.02 11.53
C ARG A 163 -5.45 -0.59 11.35
N GLY A 164 -5.82 -0.82 10.10
CA GLY A 164 -7.19 -1.21 9.73
C GLY A 164 -7.98 -0.06 9.09
N HIS A 165 -7.55 1.17 9.26
CA HIS A 165 -8.01 2.28 8.41
C HIS A 165 -7.46 2.08 7.00
N GLY A 166 -8.33 1.85 6.04
CA GLY A 166 -7.96 1.39 4.70
C GLY A 166 -7.53 2.47 3.73
N GLY A 167 -7.26 3.69 4.17
CA GLY A 167 -7.12 4.85 3.28
C GLY A 167 -8.46 5.44 2.87
N ALA A 168 -8.46 6.69 2.40
CA ALA A 168 -9.68 7.44 2.11
C ALA A 168 -9.57 8.28 0.84
N PHE A 169 -10.71 8.63 0.30
CA PHE A 169 -10.87 9.68 -0.71
C PHE A 169 -11.75 10.79 -0.14
N LEU A 170 -11.34 12.04 -0.34
CA LEU A 170 -12.09 13.24 -0.04
C LEU A 170 -12.38 14.01 -1.34
N PRO A 171 -13.57 14.61 -1.50
CA PRO A 171 -13.88 15.40 -2.71
C PRO A 171 -12.99 16.64 -2.86
N GLU A 172 -12.54 17.20 -1.75
CA GLU A 172 -11.75 18.42 -1.65
C GLU A 172 -10.52 18.21 -0.76
N PRO A 173 -9.49 19.04 -0.88
CA PRO A 173 -8.34 18.99 0.00
C PRO A 173 -8.75 19.07 1.47
N PRO A 174 -8.19 18.25 2.36
CA PRO A 174 -8.46 18.35 3.78
C PRO A 174 -7.95 19.69 4.33
N THR A 175 -8.79 20.39 5.08
CA THR A 175 -8.47 21.68 5.69
C THR A 175 -7.56 21.53 6.90
N GLU A 176 -7.60 20.37 7.56
CA GLU A 176 -6.83 20.06 8.76
C GLU A 176 -6.23 18.66 8.66
N THR A 177 -5.08 18.47 9.29
CA THR A 177 -4.52 17.13 9.53
C THR A 177 -5.03 16.64 10.87
N PRO A 178 -5.76 15.51 10.92
CA PRO A 178 -6.22 14.97 12.20
C PRO A 178 -5.04 14.71 13.15
N ALA A 179 -5.28 14.85 14.44
CA ALA A 179 -4.32 14.45 15.45
C ALA A 179 -3.97 12.95 15.26
N PRO A 180 -2.70 12.55 15.48
CA PRO A 180 -2.31 11.15 15.38
C PRO A 180 -3.15 10.29 16.33
N ALA A 181 -3.67 9.18 15.80
CA ALA A 181 -4.29 8.15 16.62
C ALA A 181 -3.22 7.28 17.30
N SER A 182 -3.59 6.54 18.36
CA SER A 182 -2.72 5.51 18.92
C SER A 182 -2.75 4.24 18.07
N ASP A 183 -1.59 3.55 17.94
CA ASP A 183 -1.50 2.24 17.28
C ASP A 183 -0.93 1.19 18.23
N PHE A 184 -1.61 0.05 18.35
CA PHE A 184 -1.13 -1.07 19.14
C PHE A 184 0.08 -1.77 18.50
N GLY A 185 0.26 -1.64 17.21
CA GLY A 185 1.38 -2.23 16.47
C GLY A 185 1.21 -3.73 16.20
N ALA A 186 -0.01 -4.25 16.18
CA ALA A 186 -0.29 -5.65 15.87
C ALA A 186 -1.63 -5.83 15.16
N ARG A 187 -1.76 -6.93 14.41
CA ARG A 187 -3.08 -7.47 14.03
C ARG A 187 -3.48 -8.54 15.04
N PHE A 188 -4.76 -8.59 15.33
CA PHE A 188 -5.30 -9.55 16.28
C PHE A 188 -6.71 -10.00 15.89
N LYS A 189 -7.10 -11.13 16.45
CA LYS A 189 -8.48 -11.62 16.42
C LYS A 189 -9.09 -11.36 17.78
N GLN A 190 -10.11 -10.50 17.86
CA GLN A 190 -10.86 -10.27 19.08
C GLN A 190 -11.80 -11.45 19.35
N ASN A 191 -11.77 -11.96 20.56
CA ASN A 191 -12.73 -12.90 21.14
C ASN A 191 -13.49 -12.20 22.26
N SER A 192 -14.45 -12.89 22.88
CA SER A 192 -15.32 -12.30 23.92
C SER A 192 -14.57 -11.84 25.16
N ASP A 193 -13.44 -12.45 25.49
CA ASP A 193 -12.68 -12.28 26.73
C ASP A 193 -11.18 -12.05 26.54
N HIS A 194 -10.69 -12.02 25.30
CA HIS A 194 -9.29 -11.78 24.98
C HIS A 194 -9.09 -11.39 23.52
N ALA A 195 -7.94 -10.78 23.21
CA ALA A 195 -7.46 -10.59 21.85
C ALA A 195 -6.26 -11.51 21.58
N THR A 196 -6.32 -12.33 20.52
CA THR A 196 -5.19 -13.17 20.10
C THR A 196 -4.40 -12.46 19.00
N LEU A 197 -3.12 -12.19 19.23
CA LEU A 197 -2.25 -11.55 18.23
C LEU A 197 -2.00 -12.50 17.06
N THR A 198 -2.18 -12.02 15.84
CA THR A 198 -1.90 -12.78 14.61
C THR A 198 -0.61 -12.33 13.94
N HIS A 199 -0.29 -11.04 14.02
CA HIS A 199 0.92 -10.44 13.47
C HIS A 199 1.37 -9.31 14.40
N VAL A 200 2.65 -9.21 14.64
CA VAL A 200 3.28 -8.07 15.37
C VAL A 200 4.13 -7.30 14.37
N PHE A 201 3.96 -5.99 14.32
CA PHE A 201 4.64 -5.13 13.34
C PHE A 201 5.89 -4.51 13.91
N ASN A 202 6.98 -4.51 13.13
CA ASN A 202 8.25 -3.93 13.51
C ASN A 202 8.11 -2.43 13.81
N GLY A 203 8.71 -2.01 14.92
CA GLY A 203 8.71 -0.63 15.40
C GLY A 203 7.46 -0.22 16.17
N GLY A 204 6.43 -1.08 16.27
CA GLY A 204 5.18 -0.78 16.96
C GLY A 204 5.24 -1.02 18.47
N SER A 205 4.20 -0.52 19.19
CA SER A 205 4.06 -0.70 20.64
C SER A 205 4.17 -2.17 21.08
N ALA A 206 3.51 -3.07 20.34
CA ALA A 206 3.52 -4.50 20.66
C ALA A 206 4.92 -5.14 20.56
N GLU A 207 5.69 -4.83 19.51
CA GLU A 207 7.06 -5.34 19.36
C GLU A 207 7.96 -4.80 20.49
N ASN A 208 7.86 -3.50 20.78
CA ASN A 208 8.67 -2.86 21.82
C ASN A 208 8.38 -3.43 23.22
N ALA A 209 7.16 -3.94 23.44
CA ALA A 209 6.78 -4.68 24.65
C ALA A 209 7.11 -6.18 24.60
N ALA A 210 7.87 -6.61 23.57
CA ALA A 210 8.25 -8.01 23.33
C ALA A 210 7.05 -8.97 23.21
N LEU A 211 5.91 -8.48 22.71
CA LEU A 211 4.78 -9.33 22.37
C LEU A 211 5.05 -10.11 21.08
N CYS A 212 4.46 -11.27 20.96
CA CYS A 212 4.64 -12.17 19.83
C CYS A 212 3.28 -12.58 19.22
N PRO A 213 3.26 -13.02 17.95
CA PRO A 213 2.10 -13.72 17.43
C PRO A 213 1.69 -14.89 18.33
N GLN A 214 0.39 -15.16 18.41
CA GLN A 214 -0.27 -16.14 19.31
C GLN A 214 -0.36 -15.72 20.79
N ASP A 215 0.21 -14.59 21.21
CA ASP A 215 -0.07 -14.05 22.55
C ASP A 215 -1.57 -13.72 22.68
N LYS A 216 -2.17 -14.09 23.82
CA LYS A 216 -3.57 -13.85 24.16
C LYS A 216 -3.64 -12.73 25.20
N ILE A 217 -3.95 -11.53 24.79
CA ILE A 217 -4.12 -10.38 25.68
C ILE A 217 -5.43 -10.53 26.42
N ILE A 218 -5.39 -10.68 27.74
CA ILE A 218 -6.57 -10.93 28.58
C ILE A 218 -6.98 -9.72 29.42
N ALA A 219 -6.04 -8.82 29.72
CA ALA A 219 -6.34 -7.60 30.47
C ALA A 219 -5.38 -6.46 30.13
N ILE A 220 -5.89 -5.21 30.22
CA ILE A 220 -5.17 -3.95 30.13
C ILE A 220 -5.46 -3.16 31.41
N ASP A 221 -4.43 -2.75 32.15
CA ASP A 221 -4.51 -2.03 33.43
C ASP A 221 -5.49 -2.66 34.43
N GLY A 222 -5.54 -4.00 34.45
CA GLY A 222 -6.42 -4.77 35.32
C GLY A 222 -7.85 -4.94 34.81
N TYR A 223 -8.25 -4.31 33.73
CA TYR A 223 -9.57 -4.49 33.10
C TYR A 223 -9.53 -5.60 32.06
N ALA A 224 -10.55 -6.46 32.02
CA ALA A 224 -10.66 -7.53 31.03
C ALA A 224 -10.61 -7.00 29.60
N CYS A 225 -9.87 -7.68 28.73
CA CYS A 225 -9.71 -7.30 27.31
C CYS A 225 -10.89 -7.78 26.47
N THR A 226 -12.00 -7.06 26.54
CA THR A 226 -13.23 -7.34 25.79
C THR A 226 -13.28 -6.68 24.42
N ASP A 227 -12.56 -5.58 24.26
CA ASP A 227 -12.36 -4.88 22.97
C ASP A 227 -11.01 -4.13 23.01
N LEU A 228 -9.97 -4.79 22.50
CA LEU A 228 -8.62 -4.25 22.49
C LEU A 228 -8.55 -2.91 21.73
N THR A 229 -9.26 -2.79 20.60
CA THR A 229 -9.24 -1.57 19.79
C THR A 229 -9.80 -0.37 20.56
N ALA A 230 -11.00 -0.52 21.13
CA ALA A 230 -11.67 0.55 21.87
C ALA A 230 -10.91 0.90 23.15
N GLN A 231 -10.42 -0.09 23.90
CA GLN A 231 -9.65 0.14 25.13
C GLN A 231 -8.33 0.83 24.83
N TRP A 232 -7.62 0.43 23.77
CA TRP A 232 -6.35 1.04 23.36
C TRP A 232 -6.53 2.50 22.91
N ALA A 233 -7.58 2.79 22.15
CA ALA A 233 -7.87 4.14 21.67
C ALA A 233 -8.17 5.16 22.79
N GLN A 234 -8.49 4.71 23.99
CA GLN A 234 -8.74 5.59 25.16
C GLN A 234 -7.44 5.97 25.89
N LEU A 235 -6.34 5.28 25.62
CA LEU A 235 -5.08 5.53 26.29
C LEU A 235 -4.35 6.71 25.63
N PRO A 236 -3.85 7.68 26.42
CA PRO A 236 -3.07 8.78 25.88
C PRO A 236 -1.76 8.30 25.23
N ILE A 237 -1.39 8.88 24.10
CA ILE A 237 -0.09 8.64 23.48
C ILE A 237 1.01 9.05 24.47
N GLY A 238 2.01 8.19 24.63
CA GLY A 238 3.09 8.33 25.61
C GLY A 238 2.80 7.70 26.97
N ALA A 239 1.55 7.32 27.25
CA ALA A 239 1.21 6.61 28.49
C ALA A 239 1.80 5.19 28.47
N THR A 240 2.01 4.64 29.67
CA THR A 240 2.37 3.21 29.84
C THR A 240 1.16 2.49 30.40
N ALA A 241 0.74 1.42 29.73
CA ALA A 241 -0.30 0.52 30.19
C ALA A 241 0.31 -0.82 30.60
N ARG A 242 -0.34 -1.52 31.53
CA ARG A 242 0.06 -2.84 31.97
C ARG A 242 -0.80 -3.91 31.32
N LEU A 243 -0.17 -4.79 30.49
CA LEU A 243 -0.83 -5.91 29.84
C LEU A 243 -0.65 -7.18 30.66
N HIS A 244 -1.73 -7.98 30.72
CA HIS A 244 -1.68 -9.39 31.14
C HIS A 244 -2.01 -10.25 29.93
N TYR A 245 -1.15 -11.22 29.65
CA TYR A 245 -1.34 -12.09 28.49
C TYR A 245 -0.85 -13.51 28.73
N PHE A 246 -1.41 -14.45 27.99
CA PHE A 246 -0.91 -15.83 27.94
C PHE A 246 -0.05 -16.04 26.70
N ARG A 247 1.12 -16.64 26.89
CA ARG A 247 1.98 -17.20 25.85
C ARG A 247 2.20 -18.66 26.14
N THR A 248 1.82 -19.55 25.22
CA THR A 248 1.94 -21.03 25.39
C THR A 248 1.34 -21.56 26.71
N GLY A 249 0.27 -20.94 27.22
CA GLY A 249 -0.38 -21.33 28.47
C GLY A 249 0.22 -20.71 29.74
N ILE A 250 1.31 -19.98 29.66
CA ILE A 250 1.96 -19.30 30.81
C ILE A 250 1.48 -17.84 30.84
N LEU A 251 1.09 -17.39 32.04
CA LEU A 251 0.71 -16.00 32.27
C LEU A 251 1.95 -15.09 32.37
N TYR A 252 1.94 -14.02 31.60
CA TYR A 252 2.95 -12.97 31.59
C TYR A 252 2.32 -11.60 31.86
N VAL A 253 3.16 -10.69 32.32
CA VAL A 253 2.85 -9.27 32.47
C VAL A 253 3.90 -8.47 31.71
N ALA A 254 3.49 -7.46 30.95
CA ALA A 254 4.38 -6.52 30.29
C ALA A 254 3.85 -5.10 30.43
N ASP A 255 4.74 -4.14 30.59
CA ASP A 255 4.41 -2.73 30.46
C ASP A 255 4.60 -2.34 28.98
N ILE A 256 3.60 -1.68 28.41
CA ILE A 256 3.58 -1.28 27.01
C ILE A 256 3.36 0.23 26.89
N THR A 257 4.23 0.90 26.13
CA THR A 257 4.08 2.33 25.85
C THR A 257 3.15 2.54 24.66
N VAL A 258 2.16 3.40 24.84
CA VAL A 258 1.22 3.77 23.78
C VAL A 258 1.92 4.68 22.77
N GLN A 259 2.13 4.20 21.56
CA GLN A 259 2.74 4.99 20.49
C GLN A 259 1.68 5.59 19.57
N ALA A 260 2.04 6.72 18.96
CA ALA A 260 1.28 7.27 17.84
C ALA A 260 1.37 6.34 16.63
N ALA A 261 0.29 6.25 15.87
CA ALA A 261 0.30 5.62 14.56
C ALA A 261 1.29 6.35 13.63
N GLU A 262 1.91 5.61 12.73
CA GLU A 262 2.71 6.23 11.68
C GLU A 262 1.81 6.94 10.66
N ALA A 263 2.33 7.99 10.02
CA ALA A 263 1.64 8.68 8.92
C ALA A 263 1.78 7.84 7.64
N ASP A 264 1.08 6.71 7.59
CA ASP A 264 1.14 5.70 6.52
C ASP A 264 -0.22 5.38 5.89
N THR A 265 -1.26 6.13 6.26
CA THR A 265 -2.60 6.02 5.68
C THR A 265 -2.79 7.09 4.62
N ALA A 266 -3.03 6.66 3.38
CA ALA A 266 -3.22 7.55 2.24
C ALA A 266 -4.62 8.16 2.23
N VAL A 267 -4.69 9.48 2.09
CA VAL A 267 -5.91 10.22 1.78
C VAL A 267 -5.73 10.91 0.45
N LEU A 268 -6.51 10.49 -0.54
CA LEU A 268 -6.54 11.10 -1.86
C LEU A 268 -7.64 12.15 -1.94
N TYR A 269 -7.40 13.21 -2.71
CA TYR A 269 -8.38 14.26 -2.97
C TYR A 269 -8.17 14.88 -4.34
N ILE A 270 -9.21 15.50 -4.90
CA ILE A 270 -9.12 16.14 -6.21
C ILE A 270 -8.62 17.57 -6.03
N THR A 271 -7.55 17.93 -6.74
CA THR A 271 -7.04 19.30 -6.87
C THR A 271 -7.42 19.94 -8.20
N ASP A 272 -7.57 19.11 -9.24
CA ASP A 272 -8.03 19.53 -10.58
C ASP A 272 -8.82 18.38 -11.21
N ARG A 273 -10.14 18.57 -11.29
CA ARG A 273 -11.06 17.56 -11.82
C ARG A 273 -10.91 17.33 -13.33
N GLU A 274 -10.63 18.38 -14.07
CA GLU A 274 -10.46 18.29 -15.53
C GLU A 274 -9.21 17.48 -15.88
N LEU A 275 -8.09 17.74 -15.22
CA LEU A 275 -6.86 16.95 -15.39
C LEU A 275 -7.08 15.48 -15.04
N PHE A 276 -7.81 15.22 -13.94
CA PHE A 276 -8.09 13.85 -13.50
C PHE A 276 -8.97 13.10 -14.52
N GLU A 277 -10.06 13.69 -14.96
CA GLU A 277 -10.98 13.08 -15.91
C GLU A 277 -10.33 12.89 -17.29
N ASN A 278 -9.50 13.84 -17.74
CA ASN A 278 -8.71 13.72 -18.96
C ASN A 278 -7.73 12.54 -18.90
N TRP A 279 -7.08 12.31 -17.77
CA TRP A 279 -6.25 11.13 -17.58
C TRP A 279 -7.07 9.84 -17.51
N LEU A 280 -8.14 9.83 -16.70
CA LEU A 280 -8.95 8.64 -16.43
C LEU A 280 -9.58 8.11 -17.70
N TYR A 281 -10.23 8.98 -18.48
CA TYR A 281 -10.98 8.58 -19.67
C TYR A 281 -10.14 8.58 -20.96
N ASN A 282 -8.88 9.05 -20.87
CA ASN A 282 -7.96 9.10 -22.00
C ASN A 282 -8.58 9.84 -23.24
N ASP A 283 -9.30 10.95 -22.98
CA ASP A 283 -10.09 11.69 -23.96
C ASP A 283 -9.24 12.41 -25.05
N ARG A 284 -7.98 12.05 -25.20
CA ARG A 284 -7.15 12.45 -26.35
C ARG A 284 -6.89 11.23 -27.22
N ALA A 285 -7.88 10.86 -28.00
CA ALA A 285 -7.69 10.05 -29.18
C ALA A 285 -7.37 10.95 -30.37
#